data_080c672c070e5c121b564389b4c790ca
#
_entry.id   080c672c070e5c121b564389b4c790ca
#
_cell.length_a   1.000
_cell.length_b   1.000
_cell.length_c   1.000
_cell.angle_alpha   90.00
_cell.angle_beta   90.00
_cell.angle_gamma   90.00
#
_symmetry.space_group_name_H-M   'P 1'
#
loop_
_entity.id
_entity.type
_entity.pdbx_description
1 polymer ?
#
loop_
_entity_poly.entity_id
_entity_poly.type
_entity_poly.pdbx_seq_one_letter_code
_entity_poly.pdbx_strand_id
1 'polypeptide(L)'
;SKTVCILVATSGDTGKAAMEGFADVPQTKILVFYPKDGVSKVQETQMVTQDGANVGVCAVEGNFDDAQSAVKRIFADKELAERLEAAGTVLSSANSINVGRLVPQVVYYFAAYAQLLRAGAIEAGNAVEFCVPTGNFGDILAGYYAKQMGLPVGRLVCASNKNNVLTDFLRTGTYDARRTFYKT
;
A
#
# COMPACT_ATOMS: atom_id res chain seq x y z
N SER A 1 -21.37 12.96 14.24
CA SER A 1 -20.04 12.53 13.77
C SER A 1 -20.19 11.18 13.07
N LYS A 2 -19.44 10.94 11.99
CA LYS A 2 -19.48 9.66 11.28
C LYS A 2 -18.30 8.79 11.74
N THR A 3 -18.50 7.48 11.82
CA THR A 3 -17.43 6.50 11.99
C THR A 3 -16.80 6.19 10.63
N VAL A 4 -15.49 6.16 10.53
CA VAL A 4 -14.77 5.75 9.31
C VAL A 4 -14.41 4.28 9.41
N CYS A 5 -14.93 3.46 8.51
CA CYS A 5 -14.57 2.04 8.40
C CYS A 5 -13.51 1.87 7.30
N ILE A 6 -12.30 1.51 7.70
CA ILE A 6 -11.13 1.39 6.84
C ILE A 6 -11.01 -0.07 6.39
N LEU A 7 -11.10 -0.31 5.09
CA LEU A 7 -10.91 -1.63 4.50
C LEU A 7 -9.51 -1.75 3.91
N VAL A 8 -8.84 -2.84 4.22
CA VAL A 8 -7.47 -3.11 3.74
C VAL A 8 -7.40 -4.53 3.18
N ALA A 9 -7.00 -4.66 1.93
CA ALA A 9 -6.49 -5.93 1.41
C ALA A 9 -4.98 -5.96 1.59
N THR A 10 -4.43 -7.04 2.13
CA THR A 10 -3.00 -7.16 2.39
C THR A 10 -2.43 -8.50 1.94
N SER A 11 -1.19 -8.49 1.52
CA SER A 11 -0.37 -9.70 1.32
C SER A 11 0.73 -9.82 2.39
N GLY A 12 0.63 -9.04 3.48
CA GLY A 12 1.61 -9.07 4.57
C GLY A 12 1.60 -7.83 5.44
N ASP A 13 2.70 -7.09 5.47
CA ASP A 13 3.01 -6.06 6.47
C ASP A 13 2.07 -4.84 6.47
N THR A 14 1.52 -4.47 5.32
CA THR A 14 0.58 -3.33 5.23
C THR A 14 -0.65 -3.51 6.12
N GLY A 15 -1.19 -4.74 6.19
CA GLY A 15 -2.34 -5.03 7.04
C GLY A 15 -2.03 -4.82 8.52
N LYS A 16 -0.93 -5.41 9.00
CA LYS A 16 -0.48 -5.26 10.39
C LYS A 16 -0.20 -3.80 10.73
N ALA A 17 0.54 -3.10 9.88
CA ALA A 17 0.87 -1.70 10.11
C ALA A 17 -0.39 -0.81 10.19
N ALA A 18 -1.38 -1.08 9.34
CA ALA A 18 -2.65 -0.36 9.37
C ALA A 18 -3.44 -0.67 10.65
N MET A 19 -3.51 -1.93 11.07
CA MET A 19 -4.18 -2.31 12.33
C MET A 19 -3.54 -1.62 13.52
N GLU A 20 -2.21 -1.61 13.61
CA GLU A 20 -1.47 -0.93 14.69
C GLU A 20 -1.74 0.57 14.69
N GLY A 21 -1.69 1.21 13.52
CA GLY A 21 -1.87 2.66 13.41
C GLY A 21 -3.29 3.14 13.71
N PHE A 22 -4.30 2.26 13.58
CA PHE A 22 -5.70 2.60 13.82
C PHE A 22 -6.31 1.90 15.03
N ALA A 23 -5.54 1.05 15.74
CA ALA A 23 -6.01 0.40 16.97
C ALA A 23 -6.49 1.45 17.99
N ASP A 24 -7.73 1.29 18.45
CA ASP A 24 -8.41 2.15 19.43
C ASP A 24 -8.47 3.65 19.08
N VAL A 25 -8.21 4.02 17.83
CA VAL A 25 -8.40 5.41 17.38
C VAL A 25 -9.90 5.73 17.36
N PRO A 26 -10.35 6.81 18.04
CA PRO A 26 -11.76 7.16 18.11
C PRO A 26 -12.39 7.36 16.73
N GLN A 27 -13.66 6.94 16.60
CA GLN A 27 -14.45 7.07 15.37
C GLN A 27 -13.85 6.33 14.15
N THR A 28 -12.96 5.37 14.38
CA THR A 28 -12.46 4.49 13.32
C THR A 28 -12.79 3.03 13.59
N LYS A 29 -12.96 2.28 12.53
CA LYS A 29 -12.94 0.81 12.52
C LYS A 29 -12.02 0.38 11.40
N ILE A 30 -11.26 -0.68 11.61
CA ILE A 30 -10.41 -1.24 10.58
C ILE A 30 -10.69 -2.71 10.38
N LEU A 31 -10.85 -3.11 9.12
CA LEU A 31 -11.05 -4.49 8.73
C LEU A 31 -10.02 -4.87 7.65
N VAL A 32 -9.20 -5.85 7.98
CA VAL A 32 -8.11 -6.32 7.12
C VAL A 32 -8.48 -7.67 6.51
N PHE A 33 -8.36 -7.77 5.21
CA PHE A 33 -8.55 -9.00 4.43
C PHE A 33 -7.20 -9.50 3.93
N TYR A 34 -6.88 -10.76 4.21
CA TYR A 34 -5.65 -11.38 3.74
C TYR A 34 -5.94 -12.75 3.11
N PRO A 35 -5.16 -13.18 2.09
CA PRO A 35 -5.34 -14.50 1.50
C PRO A 35 -4.94 -15.57 2.49
N LYS A 36 -5.86 -16.50 2.78
CA LYS A 36 -5.56 -17.69 3.58
C LYS A 36 -4.40 -18.44 2.92
N ASP A 37 -3.41 -18.80 3.70
CA ASP A 37 -2.17 -19.44 3.23
C ASP A 37 -1.29 -18.59 2.27
N GLY A 38 -1.69 -17.34 2.00
CA GLY A 38 -0.97 -16.41 1.11
C GLY A 38 -0.04 -15.42 1.81
N VAL A 39 0.00 -15.45 3.14
CA VAL A 39 0.92 -14.67 3.98
C VAL A 39 1.83 -15.59 4.78
N SER A 40 2.95 -15.08 5.32
CA SER A 40 3.79 -15.88 6.20
C SER A 40 3.08 -16.17 7.53
N LYS A 41 3.46 -17.25 8.21
CA LYS A 41 2.88 -17.60 9.51
C LYS A 41 3.11 -16.50 10.55
N VAL A 42 4.24 -15.81 10.48
CA VAL A 42 4.56 -14.68 11.36
C VAL A 42 3.59 -13.52 11.09
N GLN A 43 3.41 -13.13 9.84
CA GLN A 43 2.49 -12.06 9.46
C GLN A 43 1.03 -12.38 9.83
N GLU A 44 0.59 -13.62 9.59
CA GLU A 44 -0.72 -14.08 10.02
C GLU A 44 -0.88 -13.93 11.52
N THR A 45 0.08 -14.47 12.31
CA THR A 45 0.06 -14.39 13.76
C THR A 45 -0.01 -12.95 14.24
N GLN A 46 0.82 -12.06 13.69
CA GLN A 46 0.80 -10.63 14.03
C GLN A 46 -0.56 -9.95 13.78
N MET A 47 -1.27 -10.36 12.74
CA MET A 47 -2.60 -9.81 12.45
C MET A 47 -3.68 -10.38 13.36
N VAL A 48 -3.72 -11.70 13.54
CA VAL A 48 -4.79 -12.34 14.34
C VAL A 48 -4.66 -12.12 15.85
N THR A 49 -3.47 -11.73 16.32
CA THR A 49 -3.22 -11.39 17.72
C THR A 49 -3.22 -9.88 17.98
N GLN A 50 -3.60 -9.06 16.98
CA GLN A 50 -3.66 -7.62 17.17
C GLN A 50 -4.78 -7.26 18.15
N ASP A 51 -4.43 -6.58 19.24
CA ASP A 51 -5.37 -6.01 20.18
C ASP A 51 -6.01 -4.73 19.62
N GLY A 52 -7.23 -4.44 20.08
CA GLY A 52 -7.99 -3.25 19.74
C GLY A 52 -9.48 -3.54 19.60
N ALA A 53 -10.32 -2.72 20.22
CA ALA A 53 -11.78 -2.90 20.18
C ALA A 53 -12.41 -2.60 18.82
N ASN A 54 -11.66 -1.91 17.95
CA ASN A 54 -12.11 -1.44 16.65
C ASN A 54 -11.40 -2.12 15.46
N VAL A 55 -10.59 -3.15 15.71
CA VAL A 55 -9.86 -3.88 14.69
C VAL A 55 -10.49 -5.24 14.40
N GLY A 56 -10.44 -5.65 13.14
CA GLY A 56 -10.88 -6.98 12.71
C GLY A 56 -10.02 -7.49 11.57
N VAL A 57 -9.88 -8.81 11.52
CA VAL A 57 -9.13 -9.48 10.45
C VAL A 57 -9.94 -10.64 9.88
N CYS A 58 -9.87 -10.83 8.57
CA CYS A 58 -10.59 -11.87 7.86
C CYS A 58 -9.67 -12.56 6.86
N ALA A 59 -9.51 -13.89 7.00
CA ALA A 59 -8.87 -14.71 6.00
C ALA A 59 -9.82 -14.96 4.83
N VAL A 60 -9.34 -14.77 3.60
CA VAL A 60 -10.10 -14.97 2.37
C VAL A 60 -9.57 -16.20 1.65
N GLU A 61 -10.45 -17.10 1.24
CA GLU A 61 -10.11 -18.22 0.36
C GLU A 61 -9.79 -17.66 -1.03
N GLY A 62 -8.53 -17.70 -1.43
CA GLY A 62 -8.05 -17.12 -2.69
C GLY A 62 -6.67 -16.48 -2.55
N ASN A 63 -6.31 -15.65 -3.49
CA ASN A 63 -5.05 -14.92 -3.51
C ASN A 63 -5.23 -13.44 -3.15
N PHE A 64 -4.13 -12.67 -3.16
CA PHE A 64 -4.17 -11.23 -2.86
C PHE A 64 -5.06 -10.44 -3.82
N ASP A 65 -5.04 -10.79 -5.10
CA ASP A 65 -5.86 -10.09 -6.11
C ASP A 65 -7.36 -10.33 -5.89
N ASP A 66 -7.73 -11.52 -5.40
CA ASP A 66 -9.11 -11.83 -5.00
C ASP A 66 -9.54 -10.96 -3.83
N ALA A 67 -8.72 -10.85 -2.79
CA ALA A 67 -8.98 -9.99 -1.64
C ALA A 67 -9.09 -8.51 -2.05
N GLN A 68 -8.16 -8.03 -2.89
CA GLN A 68 -8.18 -6.65 -3.40
C GLN A 68 -9.41 -6.37 -4.27
N SER A 69 -9.78 -7.32 -5.13
CA SER A 69 -10.97 -7.21 -5.98
C SER A 69 -12.25 -7.20 -5.16
N ALA A 70 -12.31 -7.99 -4.07
CA ALA A 70 -13.44 -7.97 -3.14
C ALA A 70 -13.58 -6.60 -2.47
N VAL A 71 -12.49 -6.02 -1.97
CA VAL A 71 -12.49 -4.67 -1.39
C VAL A 71 -12.94 -3.62 -2.40
N LYS A 72 -12.46 -3.69 -3.65
CA LYS A 72 -12.91 -2.76 -4.72
C LYS A 72 -14.40 -2.90 -5.02
N ARG A 73 -14.95 -4.12 -5.02
CA ARG A 73 -16.40 -4.35 -5.19
C ARG A 73 -17.21 -3.76 -4.05
N ILE A 74 -16.75 -3.89 -2.81
CA ILE A 74 -17.38 -3.26 -1.65
C ILE A 74 -17.45 -1.73 -1.82
N PHE A 75 -16.38 -1.10 -2.29
CA PHE A 75 -16.37 0.35 -2.57
C PHE A 75 -17.28 0.77 -3.73
N ALA A 76 -17.50 -0.12 -4.70
CA ALA A 76 -18.37 0.13 -5.84
C ALA A 76 -19.86 -0.12 -5.55
N ASP A 77 -20.19 -0.77 -4.43
CA ASP A 77 -21.54 -1.11 -4.02
C ASP A 77 -22.25 0.11 -3.40
N LYS A 78 -23.08 0.77 -4.19
CA LYS A 78 -23.79 1.98 -3.79
C LYS A 78 -24.87 1.69 -2.73
N GLU A 79 -25.57 0.57 -2.83
CA GLU A 79 -26.59 0.19 -1.86
C GLU A 79 -25.99 -0.03 -0.48
N LEU A 80 -24.85 -0.76 -0.42
CA LEU A 80 -24.11 -0.96 0.81
C LEU A 80 -23.61 0.37 1.37
N ALA A 81 -23.08 1.26 0.51
CA ALA A 81 -22.57 2.57 0.93
C ALA A 81 -23.68 3.42 1.56
N GLU A 82 -24.86 3.47 0.95
CA GLU A 82 -26.04 4.20 1.46
C GLU A 82 -26.52 3.63 2.80
N ARG A 83 -26.57 2.31 2.94
CA ARG A 83 -26.94 1.64 4.20
C ARG A 83 -25.96 1.93 5.32
N LEU A 84 -24.66 1.90 5.02
CA LEU A 84 -23.61 2.23 5.99
C LEU A 84 -23.67 3.71 6.38
N GLU A 85 -23.90 4.59 5.42
CA GLU A 85 -24.00 6.03 5.67
C GLU A 85 -25.23 6.36 6.53
N ALA A 86 -26.36 5.71 6.29
CA ALA A 86 -27.57 5.82 7.13
C ALA A 86 -27.31 5.34 8.57
N ALA A 87 -26.41 4.36 8.73
CA ALA A 87 -25.93 3.88 10.03
C ALA A 87 -24.79 4.73 10.63
N GLY A 88 -24.47 5.88 10.02
CA GLY A 88 -23.42 6.79 10.51
C GLY A 88 -21.99 6.31 10.21
N THR A 89 -21.81 5.39 9.25
CA THR A 89 -20.49 4.85 8.89
C THR A 89 -20.15 5.19 7.43
N VAL A 90 -18.91 5.57 7.18
CA VAL A 90 -18.37 5.80 5.82
C VAL A 90 -17.18 4.89 5.56
N LEU A 91 -17.02 4.43 4.33
CA LEU A 91 -15.92 3.58 3.94
C LEU A 91 -14.67 4.39 3.58
N SER A 92 -13.51 3.88 3.94
CA SER A 92 -12.20 4.37 3.51
C SER A 92 -11.24 3.20 3.25
N SER A 93 -10.09 3.47 2.67
CA SER A 93 -9.07 2.44 2.41
C SER A 93 -7.69 2.89 2.87
N ALA A 94 -6.92 1.98 3.43
CA ALA A 94 -5.50 2.16 3.71
C ALA A 94 -4.59 1.50 2.66
N ASN A 95 -5.12 1.04 1.54
CA ASN A 95 -4.33 0.57 0.40
C ASN A 95 -3.81 1.73 -0.47
N SER A 96 -2.87 1.41 -1.37
CA SER A 96 -2.24 2.38 -2.29
C SER A 96 -3.20 3.05 -3.28
N ILE A 97 -4.45 2.60 -3.37
CA ILE A 97 -5.53 3.28 -4.09
C ILE A 97 -5.95 4.60 -3.42
N ASN A 98 -5.60 4.78 -2.15
CA ASN A 98 -5.86 6.00 -1.41
C ASN A 98 -4.66 6.94 -1.52
N VAL A 99 -4.85 8.13 -2.08
CA VAL A 99 -3.82 9.16 -2.22
C VAL A 99 -3.19 9.54 -0.87
N GLY A 100 -3.93 9.41 0.23
CA GLY A 100 -3.43 9.58 1.59
C GLY A 100 -2.33 8.58 1.99
N ARG A 101 -2.18 7.45 1.26
CA ARG A 101 -1.05 6.52 1.39
C ARG A 101 0.14 6.92 0.53
N LEU A 102 -0.12 7.57 -0.60
CA LEU A 102 0.90 7.98 -1.56
C LEU A 102 1.64 9.24 -1.11
N VAL A 103 0.89 10.27 -0.72
CA VAL A 103 1.46 11.59 -0.39
C VAL A 103 2.54 11.54 0.70
N PRO A 104 2.37 10.84 1.83
CA PRO A 104 3.42 10.74 2.84
C PRO A 104 4.71 10.09 2.35
N GLN A 105 4.63 9.20 1.36
CA GLN A 105 5.80 8.53 0.80
C GLN A 105 6.70 9.48 0.00
N VAL A 106 6.18 10.59 -0.50
CA VAL A 106 6.99 11.64 -1.15
C VAL A 106 8.08 12.14 -0.19
N VAL A 107 7.75 12.23 1.11
CA VAL A 107 8.67 12.72 2.15
C VAL A 107 9.93 11.85 2.24
N TYR A 108 9.84 10.55 1.96
CA TYR A 108 10.99 9.64 2.05
C TYR A 108 12.13 10.08 1.11
N TYR A 109 11.79 10.50 -0.10
CA TYR A 109 12.75 10.96 -1.11
C TYR A 109 13.42 12.27 -0.71
N PHE A 110 12.65 13.23 -0.20
CA PHE A 110 13.19 14.49 0.32
C PHE A 110 14.07 14.24 1.56
N ALA A 111 13.63 13.38 2.47
CA ALA A 111 14.38 13.06 3.68
C ALA A 111 15.71 12.35 3.34
N ALA A 112 15.69 11.39 2.43
CA ALA A 112 16.90 10.71 1.97
C ALA A 112 17.88 11.67 1.31
N TYR A 113 17.40 12.55 0.43
CA TYR A 113 18.22 13.58 -0.21
C TYR A 113 18.84 14.52 0.82
N ALA A 114 18.05 15.01 1.77
CA ALA A 114 18.53 15.88 2.85
C ALA A 114 19.55 15.18 3.76
N GLN A 115 19.42 13.87 3.97
CA GLN A 115 20.43 13.10 4.73
C GLN A 115 21.75 13.01 3.99
N LEU A 116 21.74 12.78 2.67
CA LEU A 116 22.95 12.76 1.85
C LEU A 116 23.68 14.11 1.86
N LEU A 117 22.91 15.22 1.76
CA LEU A 117 23.47 16.57 1.88
C LEU A 117 24.12 16.81 3.26
N ARG A 118 23.43 16.45 4.34
CA ARG A 118 23.96 16.60 5.70
C ARG A 118 25.21 15.76 5.96
N ALA A 119 25.28 14.60 5.33
CA ALA A 119 26.45 13.71 5.40
C ALA A 119 27.63 14.19 4.52
N GLY A 120 27.46 15.25 3.73
CA GLY A 120 28.46 15.69 2.76
C GLY A 120 28.72 14.70 1.62
N ALA A 121 27.82 13.73 1.42
CA ALA A 121 27.93 12.73 0.36
C ALA A 121 27.61 13.28 -1.03
N ILE A 122 26.84 14.36 -1.08
CA ILE A 122 26.47 15.07 -2.30
C ILE A 122 26.46 16.58 -2.04
N GLU A 123 26.53 17.37 -3.11
CA GLU A 123 26.29 18.81 -3.08
C GLU A 123 24.85 19.14 -3.51
N ALA A 124 24.37 20.31 -3.10
CA ALA A 124 23.03 20.77 -3.48
C ALA A 124 22.90 20.86 -5.02
N GLY A 125 21.84 20.25 -5.53
CA GLY A 125 21.60 20.16 -6.98
C GLY A 125 22.15 18.90 -7.64
N ASN A 126 23.01 18.13 -6.98
CA ASN A 126 23.43 16.82 -7.52
C ASN A 126 22.24 15.88 -7.64
N ALA A 127 22.11 15.23 -8.79
CA ALA A 127 21.05 14.26 -9.02
C ALA A 127 21.31 12.96 -8.27
N VAL A 128 20.28 12.43 -7.60
CA VAL A 128 20.31 11.16 -6.88
C VAL A 128 19.46 10.14 -7.61
N GLU A 129 19.99 8.94 -7.83
CA GLU A 129 19.23 7.81 -8.35
C GLU A 129 18.63 7.01 -7.20
N PHE A 130 17.35 6.63 -7.33
CA PHE A 130 16.66 5.82 -6.33
C PHE A 130 16.32 4.45 -6.89
N CYS A 131 16.77 3.41 -6.21
CA CYS A 131 16.39 2.03 -6.49
C CYS A 131 15.26 1.63 -5.54
N VAL A 132 14.08 1.40 -6.10
CA VAL A 132 12.85 1.16 -5.33
C VAL A 132 12.37 -0.27 -5.58
N PRO A 133 12.42 -1.17 -4.57
CA PRO A 133 11.78 -2.48 -4.67
C PRO A 133 10.28 -2.31 -4.87
N THR A 134 9.77 -2.80 -5.99
CA THR A 134 8.42 -2.46 -6.44
C THR A 134 7.56 -3.70 -6.66
N GLY A 135 6.60 -3.91 -5.78
CA GLY A 135 5.44 -4.77 -6.00
C GLY A 135 4.24 -3.93 -6.46
N ASN A 136 3.80 -3.00 -5.60
CA ASN A 136 2.85 -1.94 -5.96
C ASN A 136 3.62 -0.66 -6.36
N PHE A 137 3.09 0.09 -7.31
CA PHE A 137 3.76 1.28 -7.85
C PHE A 137 3.67 2.54 -6.96
N GLY A 138 3.10 2.44 -5.76
CA GLY A 138 2.87 3.60 -4.88
C GLY A 138 4.16 4.32 -4.50
N ASP A 139 5.16 3.61 -4.02
CA ASP A 139 6.40 4.22 -3.55
C ASP A 139 7.19 4.86 -4.71
N ILE A 140 7.43 4.12 -5.80
CA ILE A 140 8.17 4.68 -6.96
C ILE A 140 7.40 5.84 -7.63
N LEU A 141 6.06 5.83 -7.59
CA LEU A 141 5.24 6.94 -8.05
C LEU A 141 5.41 8.18 -7.14
N ALA A 142 5.56 7.97 -5.84
CA ALA A 142 5.90 9.05 -4.91
C ALA A 142 7.26 9.67 -5.23
N GLY A 143 8.25 8.85 -5.62
CA GLY A 143 9.55 9.32 -6.13
C GLY A 143 9.42 10.14 -7.41
N TYR A 144 8.53 9.74 -8.31
CA TYR A 144 8.22 10.54 -9.49
C TYR A 144 7.61 11.90 -9.13
N TYR A 145 6.69 11.93 -8.16
CA TYR A 145 6.12 13.20 -7.68
C TYR A 145 7.19 14.07 -7.01
N ALA A 146 8.07 13.49 -6.19
CA ALA A 146 9.20 14.23 -5.62
C ALA A 146 10.05 14.91 -6.71
N LYS A 147 10.32 14.19 -7.82
CA LYS A 147 11.01 14.75 -8.99
C LYS A 147 10.23 15.91 -9.62
N GLN A 148 8.92 15.76 -9.81
CA GLN A 148 8.08 16.82 -10.36
C GLN A 148 7.98 18.05 -9.43
N MET A 149 8.15 17.86 -8.13
CA MET A 149 8.22 18.93 -7.13
C MET A 149 9.57 19.63 -7.10
N GLY A 150 10.54 19.23 -7.92
CA GLY A 150 11.85 19.86 -8.06
C GLY A 150 12.97 19.18 -7.29
N LEU A 151 12.73 18.04 -6.64
CA LEU A 151 13.83 17.27 -6.06
C LEU A 151 14.79 16.79 -7.17
N PRO A 152 16.13 16.94 -7.04
CA PRO A 152 17.08 16.48 -8.04
C PRO A 152 17.13 14.94 -8.11
N VAL A 153 16.12 14.33 -8.69
CA VAL A 153 16.02 12.89 -8.93
C VAL A 153 16.52 12.57 -10.33
N GLY A 154 17.53 11.75 -10.42
CA GLY A 154 18.05 11.22 -11.68
C GLY A 154 17.13 10.13 -12.24
N ARG A 155 17.55 8.88 -12.16
CA ARG A 155 16.72 7.72 -12.51
C ARG A 155 15.97 7.18 -11.30
N LEU A 156 14.75 6.69 -11.57
CA LEU A 156 14.02 5.81 -10.68
C LEU A 156 14.19 4.39 -11.22
N VAL A 157 14.84 3.53 -10.47
CA VAL A 157 15.06 2.13 -10.83
C VAL A 157 14.02 1.28 -10.14
N CYS A 158 13.12 0.69 -10.93
CA CYS A 158 12.12 -0.25 -10.45
C CYS A 158 12.77 -1.63 -10.27
N ALA A 159 13.14 -1.98 -9.06
CA ALA A 159 13.66 -3.30 -8.75
C ALA A 159 12.51 -4.29 -8.56
N SER A 160 12.58 -5.44 -9.23
CA SER A 160 11.58 -6.50 -9.11
C SER A 160 12.23 -7.85 -8.83
N ASN A 161 11.47 -8.76 -8.20
CA ASN A 161 11.82 -10.16 -8.04
C ASN A 161 11.32 -10.99 -9.25
N LYS A 162 11.12 -12.30 -9.08
CA LYS A 162 10.61 -13.18 -10.15
C LYS A 162 9.20 -12.82 -10.63
N ASN A 163 8.42 -12.09 -9.83
CA ASN A 163 7.12 -11.56 -10.23
C ASN A 163 7.32 -10.24 -10.99
N ASN A 164 7.89 -10.31 -12.17
CA ASN A 164 8.48 -9.20 -12.93
C ASN A 164 7.60 -8.66 -14.06
N VAL A 165 6.28 -8.76 -13.96
CA VAL A 165 5.35 -8.29 -15.00
C VAL A 165 5.60 -6.85 -15.43
N LEU A 166 5.99 -5.98 -14.50
CA LEU A 166 6.28 -4.58 -14.77
C LEU A 166 7.58 -4.39 -15.56
N THR A 167 8.59 -5.20 -15.27
CA THR A 167 9.84 -5.20 -16.04
C THR A 167 9.57 -5.53 -17.51
N ASP A 168 8.78 -6.56 -17.76
CA ASP A 168 8.42 -6.96 -19.12
C ASP A 168 7.52 -5.92 -19.78
N PHE A 169 6.57 -5.33 -19.04
CA PHE A 169 5.76 -4.23 -19.54
C PHE A 169 6.61 -3.03 -19.98
N LEU A 170 7.58 -2.62 -19.16
CA LEU A 170 8.49 -1.53 -19.50
C LEU A 170 9.35 -1.82 -20.75
N ARG A 171 9.70 -3.10 -20.98
CA ARG A 171 10.49 -3.52 -22.12
C ARG A 171 9.68 -3.68 -23.41
N THR A 172 8.44 -4.13 -23.30
CA THR A 172 7.62 -4.56 -24.44
C THR A 172 6.45 -3.62 -24.75
N GLY A 173 6.06 -2.78 -23.80
CA GLY A 173 4.84 -1.96 -23.87
C GLY A 173 3.54 -2.77 -23.65
N THR A 174 3.63 -4.10 -23.43
CA THR A 174 2.49 -4.99 -23.27
C THR A 174 2.39 -5.48 -21.83
N TYR A 175 1.26 -5.20 -21.17
CA TYR A 175 0.97 -5.71 -19.83
C TYR A 175 0.25 -7.06 -19.95
N ASP A 176 0.94 -8.16 -19.63
CA ASP A 176 0.37 -9.51 -19.59
C ASP A 176 0.20 -9.95 -18.13
N ALA A 177 -1.06 -9.98 -17.68
CA ALA A 177 -1.42 -10.43 -16.34
C ALA A 177 -1.51 -11.97 -16.21
N ARG A 178 -1.45 -12.71 -17.30
CA ARG A 178 -1.54 -14.19 -17.31
C ARG A 178 -0.18 -14.79 -16.97
N ARG A 179 0.17 -14.80 -15.69
CA ARG A 179 1.48 -15.25 -15.21
C ARG A 179 1.36 -16.19 -14.03
N THR A 180 2.36 -17.05 -13.89
CA THR A 180 2.54 -17.83 -12.66
C THR A 180 3.02 -16.89 -11.56
N PHE A 181 2.31 -16.87 -10.45
CA PHE A 181 2.75 -16.17 -9.25
C PHE A 181 3.80 -17.01 -8.52
N TYR A 182 4.94 -16.41 -8.22
CA TYR A 182 6.00 -17.03 -7.43
C TYR A 182 5.95 -16.50 -5.99
N LYS A 183 5.98 -17.42 -5.04
CA LYS A 183 6.16 -17.06 -3.63
C LYS A 183 7.62 -16.62 -3.42
N THR A 184 7.82 -15.37 -3.04
CA THR A 184 9.16 -14.76 -2.88
C THR A 184 9.24 -14.01 -1.58
#